data_d28154252e2f87a27a88f90009f793bc
#
_entry.id   d28154252e2f87a27a88f90009f793bc
#
_cell.length_a   1.000
_cell.length_b   1.000
_cell.length_c   1.000
_cell.angle_alpha   90.00
_cell.angle_beta   90.00
_cell.angle_gamma   90.00
#
_symmetry.space_group_name_H-M   'P 1'
#
loop_
_entity.id
_entity.type
_entity.pdbx_description
1 polymer ?
#
loop_
_entity_poly.entity_id
_entity_poly.type
_entity_poly.pdbx_seq_one_letter_code
_entity_poly.pdbx_strand_id
1 'polypeptide(L)'
;HPFPRLVNKSLNFIVALEGKDAFGRQTGMAIIPAPRSLPRIVRIPDELCGSGDNFIFLSSMIHEYADDLFPGMTVKGCYQFRVTRNADLELDHDDTADLASVLEDELHSRNFGEEMRLEVADNCPEDLANFLLHQFSLEQNDLYRVNGPVNLGRMMEVIGQINRPDLQYTPFTPGLPKHIKFNKSIFESIRDKDVLLLHPFESFTPVVDLLREAAKDPNVRAIKQTLYRTGAKSEIVNALVDAARNGKEVTVVIELRARFDEEENLYLANRLQEAGAVVVYGVVGYKTHAKMMLIVR
;
A
#
# COMPACT_ATOMS: atom_id res chain seq x y z
N HIS A 1 -18.02 -16.53 22.75
CA HIS A 1 -16.78 -15.77 22.52
C HIS A 1 -17.16 -14.37 21.99
N PRO A 2 -16.40 -13.32 22.32
CA PRO A 2 -16.62 -12.02 21.71
C PRO A 2 -16.39 -12.11 20.19
N PHE A 3 -17.07 -11.26 19.41
CA PHE A 3 -16.87 -11.16 17.97
C PHE A 3 -15.40 -10.81 17.66
N PRO A 4 -14.74 -11.45 16.69
CA PRO A 4 -13.32 -11.21 16.40
C PRO A 4 -13.11 -9.81 15.85
N ARG A 5 -12.01 -9.18 16.25
CA ARG A 5 -11.61 -7.88 15.71
C ARG A 5 -11.03 -8.07 14.30
N LEU A 6 -11.79 -7.67 13.29
CA LEU A 6 -11.42 -7.84 11.89
C LEU A 6 -10.72 -6.61 11.33
N VAL A 7 -9.68 -6.87 10.53
CA VAL A 7 -8.85 -5.82 9.93
C VAL A 7 -9.58 -5.14 8.78
N ASN A 8 -9.38 -3.83 8.62
CA ASN A 8 -9.93 -3.03 7.54
C ASN A 8 -9.71 -3.67 6.16
N LYS A 9 -10.79 -3.78 5.37
CA LYS A 9 -10.79 -4.30 4.00
C LYS A 9 -10.26 -5.75 3.85
N SER A 10 -10.19 -6.53 4.94
CA SER A 10 -9.88 -7.96 4.86
C SER A 10 -11.08 -8.74 4.31
N LEU A 11 -10.81 -9.82 3.56
CA LEU A 11 -11.82 -10.79 3.18
C LEU A 11 -12.07 -11.74 4.34
N ASN A 12 -13.34 -11.94 4.68
CA ASN A 12 -13.76 -12.84 5.74
C ASN A 12 -14.96 -13.66 5.28
N PHE A 13 -15.23 -14.73 6.01
CA PHE A 13 -16.43 -15.53 5.80
C PHE A 13 -17.22 -15.64 7.09
N ILE A 14 -18.54 -15.54 7.00
CA ILE A 14 -19.47 -15.94 8.03
C ILE A 14 -20.03 -17.32 7.66
N VAL A 15 -19.89 -18.26 8.57
CA VAL A 15 -20.27 -19.66 8.36
C VAL A 15 -21.41 -20.01 9.30
N ALA A 16 -22.54 -20.44 8.75
CA ALA A 16 -23.64 -20.98 9.52
C ALA A 16 -23.37 -22.46 9.85
N LEU A 17 -23.42 -22.81 11.12
CA LEU A 17 -23.05 -24.12 11.66
C LEU A 17 -24.21 -24.76 12.40
N GLU A 18 -24.29 -26.09 12.32
CA GLU A 18 -25.21 -26.90 13.11
C GLU A 18 -24.44 -28.04 13.77
N GLY A 19 -24.77 -28.34 15.02
CA GLY A 19 -24.14 -29.42 15.77
C GLY A 19 -23.30 -28.93 16.95
N LYS A 20 -22.39 -29.79 17.41
CA LYS A 20 -21.48 -29.49 18.51
C LYS A 20 -20.04 -29.51 18.02
N ASP A 21 -19.26 -28.55 18.49
CA ASP A 21 -17.82 -28.53 18.23
C ASP A 21 -17.08 -29.70 18.91
N ALA A 22 -15.78 -29.82 18.64
CA ALA A 22 -14.93 -30.88 19.22
C ALA A 22 -14.87 -30.84 20.78
N PHE A 23 -15.33 -29.75 21.38
CA PHE A 23 -15.41 -29.57 22.84
C PHE A 23 -16.84 -29.77 23.37
N GLY A 24 -17.77 -30.22 22.51
CA GLY A 24 -19.17 -30.46 22.88
C GLY A 24 -20.04 -29.19 23.00
N ARG A 25 -19.57 -28.02 22.58
CA ARG A 25 -20.29 -26.74 22.63
C ARG A 25 -21.14 -26.57 21.38
N GLN A 26 -22.38 -26.15 21.56
CA GLN A 26 -23.26 -25.82 20.47
C GLN A 26 -22.91 -24.41 19.94
N THR A 27 -22.53 -24.32 18.67
CA THR A 27 -22.18 -23.07 18.02
C THR A 27 -23.01 -22.91 16.74
N GLY A 28 -23.77 -21.83 16.60
CA GLY A 28 -24.59 -21.57 15.42
C GLY A 28 -23.87 -20.88 14.28
N MET A 29 -22.70 -20.28 14.55
CA MET A 29 -21.91 -19.59 13.53
C MET A 29 -20.44 -19.48 13.90
N ALA A 30 -19.59 -19.27 12.86
CA ALA A 30 -18.18 -18.96 12.99
C ALA A 30 -17.74 -17.87 11.99
N ILE A 31 -16.63 -17.22 12.28
CA ILE A 31 -15.97 -16.27 11.39
C ILE A 31 -14.63 -16.86 10.96
N ILE A 32 -14.39 -16.91 9.65
CA ILE A 32 -13.11 -17.32 9.06
C ILE A 32 -12.46 -16.09 8.39
N PRO A 33 -11.39 -15.52 8.97
CA PRO A 33 -10.59 -14.54 8.26
C PRO A 33 -9.77 -15.23 7.16
N ALA A 34 -9.85 -14.77 5.91
CA ALA A 34 -8.99 -15.30 4.86
C ALA A 34 -7.52 -14.90 5.12
N PRO A 35 -6.56 -15.85 5.06
CA PRO A 35 -5.15 -15.58 5.34
C PRO A 35 -4.59 -14.47 4.43
N ARG A 36 -3.95 -13.46 4.99
CA ARG A 36 -3.34 -12.35 4.24
C ARG A 36 -2.05 -12.76 3.53
N SER A 37 -1.38 -13.81 4.00
CA SER A 37 -0.17 -14.36 3.41
C SER A 37 -0.40 -15.13 2.11
N LEU A 38 -1.66 -15.54 1.84
CA LEU A 38 -2.01 -16.26 0.62
C LEU A 38 -2.48 -15.27 -0.47
N PRO A 39 -2.13 -15.54 -1.75
CA PRO A 39 -2.64 -14.77 -2.87
C PRO A 39 -4.16 -14.92 -2.96
N ARG A 40 -4.87 -13.87 -3.41
CA ARG A 40 -6.33 -13.92 -3.60
C ARG A 40 -6.75 -14.66 -4.85
N ILE A 41 -5.86 -14.71 -5.83
CA ILE A 41 -6.05 -15.39 -7.10
C ILE A 41 -4.86 -16.33 -7.27
N VAL A 42 -5.18 -17.61 -7.47
CA VAL A 42 -4.19 -18.67 -7.62
C VAL A 42 -4.24 -19.17 -9.06
N ARG A 43 -3.10 -19.17 -9.75
CA ARG A 43 -3.00 -19.78 -11.07
C ARG A 43 -3.14 -21.29 -10.94
N ILE A 44 -4.02 -21.88 -11.78
CA ILE A 44 -4.20 -23.32 -11.82
C ILE A 44 -3.10 -23.90 -12.73
N PRO A 45 -2.36 -24.94 -12.28
CA PRO A 45 -1.37 -25.60 -13.12
C PRO A 45 -1.98 -26.16 -14.41
N ASP A 46 -1.23 -26.08 -15.51
CA ASP A 46 -1.68 -26.53 -16.84
C ASP A 46 -2.02 -28.03 -16.88
N GLU A 47 -1.43 -28.84 -16.01
CA GLU A 47 -1.71 -30.27 -15.87
C GLU A 47 -3.15 -30.56 -15.40
N LEU A 48 -3.79 -29.62 -14.73
CA LEU A 48 -5.14 -29.79 -14.18
C LEU A 48 -6.26 -29.26 -15.10
N CYS A 49 -5.97 -28.27 -15.94
CA CYS A 49 -7.00 -27.60 -16.74
C CYS A 49 -6.62 -27.33 -18.18
N GLY A 50 -5.46 -27.84 -18.64
CA GLY A 50 -4.91 -27.56 -19.97
C GLY A 50 -4.20 -26.22 -20.06
N SER A 51 -3.56 -25.95 -21.19
CA SER A 51 -2.81 -24.72 -21.42
C SER A 51 -3.72 -23.50 -21.44
N GLY A 52 -3.33 -22.43 -20.76
CA GLY A 52 -4.03 -21.16 -20.74
C GLY A 52 -3.83 -20.36 -19.46
N ASP A 53 -4.47 -19.20 -19.41
CA ASP A 53 -4.45 -18.36 -18.22
C ASP A 53 -5.66 -18.69 -17.33
N ASN A 54 -5.57 -19.83 -16.64
CA ASN A 54 -6.61 -20.34 -15.76
C ASN A 54 -6.33 -19.97 -14.31
N PHE A 55 -7.35 -19.45 -13.62
CA PHE A 55 -7.24 -18.98 -12.24
C PHE A 55 -8.40 -19.42 -11.39
N ILE A 56 -8.15 -19.60 -10.10
CA ILE A 56 -9.18 -19.81 -9.09
C ILE A 56 -9.04 -18.77 -7.98
N PHE A 57 -10.19 -18.33 -7.46
CA PHE A 57 -10.18 -17.47 -6.27
C PHE A 57 -9.89 -18.26 -5.00
N LEU A 58 -9.04 -17.74 -4.14
CA LEU A 58 -8.86 -18.29 -2.79
C LEU A 58 -10.21 -18.42 -2.05
N SER A 59 -11.12 -17.46 -2.28
CA SER A 59 -12.46 -17.51 -1.70
C SER A 59 -13.28 -18.72 -2.15
N SER A 60 -13.14 -19.15 -3.39
CA SER A 60 -13.82 -20.36 -3.89
C SER A 60 -13.26 -21.61 -3.25
N MET A 61 -11.92 -21.65 -3.04
CA MET A 61 -11.28 -22.77 -2.33
C MET A 61 -11.75 -22.84 -0.87
N ILE A 62 -11.75 -21.72 -0.15
CA ILE A 62 -12.20 -21.68 1.25
C ILE A 62 -13.68 -22.11 1.34
N HIS A 63 -14.50 -21.67 0.40
CA HIS A 63 -15.92 -22.04 0.38
C HIS A 63 -16.11 -23.54 0.17
N GLU A 64 -15.39 -24.14 -0.77
CA GLU A 64 -15.47 -25.58 -1.10
C GLU A 64 -15.02 -26.46 0.05
N TYR A 65 -13.97 -26.07 0.77
CA TYR A 65 -13.40 -26.83 1.89
C TYR A 65 -13.82 -26.30 3.27
N ALA A 66 -14.93 -25.56 3.34
CA ALA A 66 -15.41 -25.00 4.60
C ALA A 66 -15.78 -26.10 5.61
N ASP A 67 -16.34 -27.23 5.17
CA ASP A 67 -16.68 -28.35 6.04
C ASP A 67 -15.47 -28.95 6.75
N ASP A 68 -14.31 -28.99 6.10
CA ASP A 68 -13.08 -29.55 6.66
C ASP A 68 -12.53 -28.73 7.85
N LEU A 69 -12.93 -27.46 7.94
CA LEU A 69 -12.53 -26.56 9.03
C LEU A 69 -13.33 -26.79 10.33
N PHE A 70 -14.46 -27.53 10.25
CA PHE A 70 -15.39 -27.71 11.37
C PHE A 70 -15.72 -29.18 11.62
N PRO A 71 -14.73 -30.00 12.00
CA PRO A 71 -14.94 -31.43 12.22
C PRO A 71 -15.98 -31.67 13.31
N GLY A 72 -16.98 -32.51 13.01
CA GLY A 72 -18.10 -32.85 13.90
C GLY A 72 -19.29 -31.88 13.84
N MET A 73 -19.21 -30.85 13.02
CA MET A 73 -20.31 -29.91 12.75
C MET A 73 -20.75 -29.99 11.29
N THR A 74 -21.96 -29.54 10.99
CA THR A 74 -22.44 -29.39 9.63
C THR A 74 -22.44 -27.95 9.21
N VAL A 75 -21.76 -27.61 8.10
CA VAL A 75 -21.80 -26.29 7.50
C VAL A 75 -23.10 -26.13 6.71
N LYS A 76 -23.97 -25.22 7.12
CA LYS A 76 -25.24 -24.90 6.43
C LYS A 76 -25.05 -23.81 5.37
N GLY A 77 -23.98 -23.04 5.46
CA GLY A 77 -23.65 -22.01 4.49
C GLY A 77 -22.36 -21.27 4.88
N CYS A 78 -21.67 -20.78 3.87
CA CYS A 78 -20.42 -20.05 4.00
C CYS A 78 -20.49 -18.80 3.09
N TYR A 79 -20.47 -17.60 3.66
CA TYR A 79 -20.74 -16.37 2.91
C TYR A 79 -19.61 -15.37 3.11
N GLN A 80 -19.11 -14.84 2.01
CA GLN A 80 -18.07 -13.83 2.01
C GLN A 80 -18.58 -12.50 2.53
N PHE A 81 -17.76 -11.82 3.29
CA PHE A 81 -18.02 -10.43 3.68
C PHE A 81 -16.72 -9.63 3.87
N ARG A 82 -16.84 -8.31 3.83
CA ARG A 82 -15.77 -7.36 4.07
C ARG A 82 -16.31 -6.14 4.77
N VAL A 83 -15.63 -5.69 5.81
CA VAL A 83 -15.88 -4.39 6.44
C VAL A 83 -14.85 -3.37 5.95
N THR A 84 -15.33 -2.18 5.58
CA THR A 84 -14.48 -1.01 5.33
C THR A 84 -14.59 -0.09 6.51
N ARG A 85 -13.44 0.33 7.04
CA ARG A 85 -13.30 1.21 8.21
C ARG A 85 -12.81 2.59 7.78
N ASN A 86 -13.10 3.59 8.58
CA ASN A 86 -12.47 4.88 8.43
C ASN A 86 -10.94 4.71 8.53
N ALA A 87 -10.25 5.28 7.57
CA ALA A 87 -8.79 5.23 7.48
C ALA A 87 -8.19 6.65 7.49
N ASP A 88 -8.97 7.66 7.81
CA ASP A 88 -8.47 9.02 8.00
C ASP A 88 -7.69 9.08 9.32
N LEU A 89 -6.55 9.75 9.27
CA LEU A 89 -5.71 9.99 10.44
C LEU A 89 -6.18 11.29 11.08
N GLU A 90 -6.71 11.22 12.29
CA GLU A 90 -7.04 12.39 13.12
C GLU A 90 -5.79 12.77 13.92
N LEU A 91 -4.91 13.54 13.31
CA LEU A 91 -3.75 14.09 14.00
C LEU A 91 -4.12 15.47 14.53
N ASP A 92 -4.16 15.65 15.83
CA ASP A 92 -4.31 16.96 16.46
C ASP A 92 -3.14 17.87 16.07
N HIS A 93 -3.45 19.11 15.75
CA HIS A 93 -2.47 20.08 15.23
C HIS A 93 -1.45 20.58 16.26
N ASP A 94 -1.65 20.28 17.54
CA ASP A 94 -0.85 20.84 18.64
C ASP A 94 0.33 19.97 19.08
N ASP A 95 0.39 18.69 18.69
CA ASP A 95 1.48 17.78 19.05
C ASP A 95 2.62 17.82 18.04
N THR A 96 3.38 18.92 18.04
CA THR A 96 4.52 19.11 17.12
C THR A 96 5.83 18.44 17.58
N ALA A 97 5.92 17.97 18.82
CA ALA A 97 7.17 17.50 19.39
C ALA A 97 7.57 16.08 18.95
N ASP A 98 6.62 15.21 18.59
CA ASP A 98 6.89 13.82 18.15
C ASP A 98 5.86 13.30 17.13
N LEU A 99 5.72 14.04 16.04
CA LEU A 99 4.79 13.70 14.96
C LEU A 99 5.03 12.29 14.39
N ALA A 100 6.27 11.80 14.42
CA ALA A 100 6.60 10.47 13.91
C ALA A 100 6.04 9.37 14.81
N SER A 101 6.19 9.48 16.13
CA SER A 101 5.66 8.51 17.09
C SER A 101 4.13 8.50 17.10
N VAL A 102 3.50 9.68 17.09
CA VAL A 102 2.04 9.80 17.01
C VAL A 102 1.52 9.16 15.72
N LEU A 103 2.23 9.35 14.61
CA LEU A 103 1.86 8.73 13.34
C LEU A 103 2.01 7.20 13.36
N GLU A 104 3.05 6.65 14.00
CA GLU A 104 3.21 5.20 14.17
C GLU A 104 2.03 4.59 14.93
N ASP A 105 1.63 5.19 16.04
CA ASP A 105 0.49 4.72 16.84
C ASP A 105 -0.82 4.81 16.05
N GLU A 106 -1.04 5.90 15.33
CA GLU A 106 -2.21 6.10 14.49
C GLU A 106 -2.24 5.15 13.28
N LEU A 107 -1.12 4.82 12.69
CA LEU A 107 -1.04 3.83 11.61
C LEU A 107 -1.45 2.43 12.08
N HIS A 108 -1.11 2.06 13.31
CA HIS A 108 -1.58 0.82 13.91
C HIS A 108 -3.09 0.85 14.17
N SER A 109 -3.64 1.96 14.65
CA SER A 109 -5.06 2.13 14.94
C SER A 109 -5.92 2.14 13.67
N ARG A 110 -5.38 2.61 12.54
CA ARG A 110 -6.06 2.70 11.24
C ARG A 110 -6.69 1.39 10.73
N ASN A 111 -6.09 0.26 11.08
CA ASN A 111 -6.65 -1.05 10.73
C ASN A 111 -7.95 -1.37 11.48
N PHE A 112 -8.26 -0.60 12.52
CA PHE A 112 -9.35 -0.82 13.46
C PHE A 112 -10.17 0.45 13.73
N GLY A 113 -10.12 1.42 12.83
CA GLY A 113 -10.95 2.61 12.87
C GLY A 113 -12.46 2.29 12.81
N GLU A 114 -13.30 3.31 12.95
CA GLU A 114 -14.75 3.19 12.90
C GLU A 114 -15.23 2.49 11.63
N GLU A 115 -16.19 1.61 11.75
CA GLU A 115 -16.81 0.90 10.64
C GLU A 115 -17.66 1.85 9.79
N MET A 116 -17.52 1.79 8.49
CA MET A 116 -18.20 2.70 7.55
C MET A 116 -19.05 1.98 6.51
N ARG A 117 -18.75 0.69 6.23
CA ARG A 117 -19.40 -0.04 5.16
C ARG A 117 -19.23 -1.55 5.33
N LEU A 118 -20.31 -2.29 5.13
CA LEU A 118 -20.32 -3.74 5.08
C LEU A 118 -20.66 -4.22 3.67
N GLU A 119 -19.82 -5.06 3.08
CA GLU A 119 -20.10 -5.77 1.84
C GLU A 119 -20.29 -7.25 2.16
N VAL A 120 -21.35 -7.85 1.67
CA VAL A 120 -21.63 -9.29 1.80
C VAL A 120 -21.94 -9.89 0.45
N ALA A 121 -21.71 -11.20 0.27
CA ALA A 121 -22.20 -11.93 -0.90
C ALA A 121 -23.73 -11.78 -1.02
N ASP A 122 -24.25 -11.63 -2.23
CA ASP A 122 -25.68 -11.39 -2.48
C ASP A 122 -26.58 -12.52 -1.97
N ASN A 123 -26.07 -13.75 -1.97
CA ASN A 123 -26.74 -14.94 -1.44
C ASN A 123 -26.62 -15.10 0.09
N CYS A 124 -25.99 -14.17 0.80
CA CYS A 124 -25.93 -14.19 2.26
C CYS A 124 -27.34 -14.01 2.84
N PRO A 125 -27.80 -14.90 3.72
CA PRO A 125 -29.11 -14.78 4.38
C PRO A 125 -29.26 -13.47 5.15
N GLU A 126 -30.48 -12.96 5.21
CA GLU A 126 -30.80 -11.67 5.83
C GLU A 126 -30.45 -11.63 7.33
N ASP A 127 -30.70 -12.71 8.05
CA ASP A 127 -30.38 -12.85 9.48
C ASP A 127 -28.87 -12.77 9.74
N LEU A 128 -28.05 -13.38 8.89
CA LEU A 128 -26.58 -13.28 9.01
C LEU A 128 -26.05 -11.90 8.62
N ALA A 129 -26.63 -11.28 7.59
CA ALA A 129 -26.26 -9.91 7.21
C ALA A 129 -26.62 -8.90 8.32
N ASN A 130 -27.82 -9.02 8.91
CA ASN A 130 -28.27 -8.20 10.04
C ASN A 130 -27.42 -8.44 11.30
N PHE A 131 -27.02 -9.69 11.55
CA PHE A 131 -26.09 -9.98 12.62
C PHE A 131 -24.77 -9.24 12.44
N LEU A 132 -24.19 -9.27 11.22
CA LEU A 132 -22.95 -8.53 10.92
C LEU A 132 -23.13 -7.03 11.06
N LEU A 133 -24.23 -6.45 10.57
CA LEU A 133 -24.54 -5.03 10.75
C LEU A 133 -24.55 -4.64 12.24
N HIS A 134 -25.22 -5.43 13.06
CA HIS A 134 -25.26 -5.21 14.49
C HIS A 134 -23.86 -5.30 15.15
N GLN A 135 -23.05 -6.30 14.75
CA GLN A 135 -21.69 -6.46 15.30
C GLN A 135 -20.76 -5.29 14.95
N PHE A 136 -20.99 -4.63 13.80
CA PHE A 136 -20.22 -3.49 13.33
C PHE A 136 -20.87 -2.13 13.63
N SER A 137 -21.99 -2.10 14.33
CA SER A 137 -22.74 -0.86 14.61
C SER A 137 -23.12 -0.08 13.35
N LEU A 138 -23.43 -0.81 12.26
CA LEU A 138 -23.81 -0.27 10.95
C LEU A 138 -25.31 -0.38 10.73
N GLU A 139 -25.83 0.48 9.84
CA GLU A 139 -27.24 0.52 9.44
C GLU A 139 -27.44 -0.18 8.08
N GLN A 140 -28.71 -0.37 7.68
CA GLN A 140 -29.06 -0.99 6.38
C GLN A 140 -28.53 -0.22 5.17
N ASN A 141 -28.37 1.10 5.28
CA ASN A 141 -27.81 1.94 4.23
C ASN A 141 -26.32 1.71 4.01
N ASP A 142 -25.63 1.11 5.00
CA ASP A 142 -24.20 0.79 4.93
C ASP A 142 -23.93 -0.62 4.39
N LEU A 143 -25.02 -1.40 4.14
CA LEU A 143 -24.94 -2.76 3.62
C LEU A 143 -24.95 -2.76 2.09
N TYR A 144 -23.96 -3.42 1.51
CA TYR A 144 -23.85 -3.65 0.06
C TYR A 144 -23.82 -5.13 -0.26
N ARG A 145 -24.80 -5.61 -1.01
CA ARG A 145 -24.84 -6.98 -1.51
C ARG A 145 -24.08 -7.07 -2.83
N VAL A 146 -23.15 -7.99 -2.92
CA VAL A 146 -22.23 -8.13 -4.07
C VAL A 146 -22.53 -9.43 -4.80
N ASN A 147 -22.93 -9.32 -6.06
CA ASN A 147 -23.07 -10.47 -6.95
C ASN A 147 -21.68 -10.85 -7.49
N GLY A 148 -21.11 -11.91 -6.91
CA GLY A 148 -19.77 -12.39 -7.21
C GLY A 148 -18.82 -12.27 -6.01
N PRO A 149 -17.50 -12.36 -6.26
CA PRO A 149 -16.52 -12.30 -5.19
C PRO A 149 -16.51 -10.93 -4.52
N VAL A 150 -16.52 -10.91 -3.19
CA VAL A 150 -16.27 -9.70 -2.41
C VAL A 150 -14.80 -9.29 -2.54
N ASN A 151 -14.50 -7.98 -2.56
CA ASN A 151 -13.13 -7.46 -2.68
C ASN A 151 -12.51 -7.63 -4.09
N LEU A 152 -13.24 -7.25 -5.14
CA LEU A 152 -12.80 -7.33 -6.54
C LEU A 152 -11.52 -6.53 -6.85
N GLY A 153 -11.12 -5.56 -6.01
CA GLY A 153 -9.87 -4.82 -6.19
C GLY A 153 -8.64 -5.73 -6.28
N ARG A 154 -8.71 -6.94 -5.72
CA ARG A 154 -7.63 -7.93 -5.81
C ARG A 154 -7.48 -8.59 -7.18
N MET A 155 -8.45 -8.41 -8.09
CA MET A 155 -8.31 -8.84 -9.49
C MET A 155 -7.12 -8.20 -10.20
N MET A 156 -6.63 -7.06 -9.72
CA MET A 156 -5.41 -6.43 -10.24
C MET A 156 -4.18 -7.35 -10.15
N GLU A 157 -4.18 -8.33 -9.26
CA GLU A 157 -3.09 -9.31 -9.13
C GLU A 157 -2.93 -10.20 -10.38
N VAL A 158 -4.00 -10.40 -11.17
CA VAL A 158 -3.97 -11.18 -12.43
C VAL A 158 -3.04 -10.55 -13.45
N ILE A 159 -2.99 -9.20 -13.54
CA ILE A 159 -2.18 -8.49 -14.53
C ILE A 159 -0.71 -8.88 -14.43
N GLY A 160 -0.20 -9.09 -13.20
CA GLY A 160 1.18 -9.50 -12.97
C GLY A 160 1.45 -11.00 -13.22
N GLN A 161 0.40 -11.81 -13.40
CA GLN A 161 0.50 -13.27 -13.51
C GLN A 161 0.31 -13.78 -14.95
N ILE A 162 -0.15 -12.92 -15.86
CA ILE A 162 -0.39 -13.27 -17.27
C ILE A 162 0.63 -12.60 -18.19
N ASN A 163 0.98 -13.28 -19.28
CA ASN A 163 1.83 -12.72 -20.32
C ASN A 163 0.99 -12.45 -21.59
N ARG A 164 0.33 -11.32 -21.63
CA ARG A 164 -0.53 -10.90 -22.74
C ARG A 164 -0.09 -9.53 -23.28
N PRO A 165 1.07 -9.49 -24.01
CA PRO A 165 1.58 -8.23 -24.58
C PRO A 165 0.61 -7.61 -25.60
N ASP A 166 -0.28 -8.41 -26.19
CA ASP A 166 -1.35 -7.99 -27.10
C ASP A 166 -2.43 -7.13 -26.39
N LEU A 167 -2.57 -7.23 -25.06
CA LEU A 167 -3.48 -6.45 -24.22
C LEU A 167 -2.79 -5.25 -23.55
N GLN A 168 -1.52 -5.01 -23.84
CA GLN A 168 -0.74 -3.93 -23.24
C GLN A 168 -0.36 -2.89 -24.30
N TYR A 169 -0.21 -1.64 -23.87
CA TYR A 169 0.42 -0.64 -24.71
C TYR A 169 1.88 -1.03 -25.00
N THR A 170 2.35 -0.71 -26.21
CA THR A 170 3.75 -0.88 -26.55
C THR A 170 4.64 -0.18 -25.52
N PRO A 171 5.65 -0.87 -24.94
CA PRO A 171 6.55 -0.25 -23.99
C PRO A 171 7.22 0.99 -24.58
N PHE A 172 7.22 2.05 -23.83
CA PHE A 172 7.86 3.30 -24.21
C PHE A 172 9.16 3.47 -23.41
N THR A 173 10.25 3.71 -24.12
CA THR A 173 11.54 4.03 -23.50
C THR A 173 11.79 5.53 -23.63
N PRO A 174 11.87 6.28 -22.52
CA PRO A 174 12.15 7.70 -22.53
C PRO A 174 13.48 8.00 -23.19
N GLY A 175 13.48 9.02 -24.06
CA GLY A 175 14.71 9.50 -24.69
C GLY A 175 15.58 10.27 -23.70
N LEU A 176 16.84 10.50 -24.08
CA LEU A 176 17.72 11.38 -23.33
C LEU A 176 17.58 12.82 -23.84
N PRO A 177 17.64 13.80 -22.94
CA PRO A 177 17.56 15.20 -23.33
C PRO A 177 18.73 15.59 -24.23
N LYS A 178 18.44 16.25 -25.36
CA LYS A 178 19.44 16.61 -26.39
C LYS A 178 20.59 17.47 -25.86
N HIS A 179 20.38 18.19 -24.76
CA HIS A 179 21.33 19.13 -24.18
C HIS A 179 22.25 18.52 -23.12
N ILE A 180 21.95 17.30 -22.65
CA ILE A 180 22.78 16.58 -21.69
C ILE A 180 23.68 15.64 -22.46
N LYS A 181 24.99 15.87 -22.36
CA LYS A 181 26.00 15.05 -23.03
C LYS A 181 26.50 13.97 -22.08
N PHE A 182 26.45 12.70 -22.49
CA PHE A 182 26.87 11.53 -21.71
C PHE A 182 28.28 11.59 -21.11
N ASN A 183 29.17 12.31 -21.75
CA ASN A 183 30.58 12.36 -21.37
C ASN A 183 30.94 13.65 -20.60
N LYS A 184 29.94 14.43 -20.17
CA LYS A 184 30.14 15.65 -19.39
C LYS A 184 29.37 15.54 -18.07
N SER A 185 29.92 16.16 -17.06
CA SER A 185 29.24 16.39 -15.79
C SER A 185 27.90 17.08 -16.01
N ILE A 186 26.88 16.70 -15.23
CA ILE A 186 25.60 17.40 -15.24
C ILE A 186 25.80 18.86 -14.79
N PHE A 187 26.72 19.13 -13.85
CA PHE A 187 27.05 20.49 -13.43
C PHE A 187 27.61 21.36 -14.56
N GLU A 188 28.39 20.77 -15.48
CA GLU A 188 28.85 21.49 -16.66
C GLU A 188 27.71 21.81 -17.61
N SER A 189 26.82 20.82 -17.81
CA SER A 189 25.66 20.99 -18.71
C SER A 189 24.72 22.11 -18.25
N ILE A 190 24.40 22.16 -16.93
CA ILE A 190 23.51 23.20 -16.38
C ILE A 190 24.19 24.57 -16.25
N ARG A 191 25.53 24.63 -16.21
CA ARG A 191 26.27 25.88 -16.25
C ARG A 191 26.20 26.51 -17.65
N ASP A 192 26.23 25.68 -18.68
CA ASP A 192 26.17 26.13 -20.07
C ASP A 192 24.76 26.64 -20.41
N LYS A 193 23.72 25.97 -19.90
CA LYS A 193 22.32 26.28 -20.23
C LYS A 193 21.36 25.65 -19.24
N ASP A 194 20.21 26.32 -19.02
CA ASP A 194 19.07 25.73 -18.32
C ASP A 194 18.58 24.47 -19.05
N VAL A 195 18.23 23.45 -18.29
CA VAL A 195 17.75 22.17 -18.82
C VAL A 195 16.30 21.98 -18.42
N LEU A 196 15.43 21.91 -19.44
CA LEU A 196 14.04 21.54 -19.27
C LEU A 196 13.87 20.07 -19.65
N LEU A 197 13.22 19.26 -18.80
CA LEU A 197 12.91 17.88 -19.03
C LEU A 197 11.40 17.69 -19.17
N LEU A 198 10.97 17.04 -20.24
CA LEU A 198 9.55 16.74 -20.50
C LEU A 198 9.27 15.27 -20.21
N HIS A 199 8.82 14.98 -18.99
CA HIS A 199 8.42 13.62 -18.60
C HIS A 199 7.00 13.29 -19.10
N PRO A 200 6.74 12.04 -19.49
CA PRO A 200 7.59 10.84 -19.48
C PRO A 200 8.43 10.67 -20.75
N PHE A 201 8.43 11.61 -21.69
CA PHE A 201 9.10 11.47 -22.98
C PHE A 201 10.62 11.56 -22.87
N GLU A 202 11.11 12.32 -21.93
CA GLU A 202 12.53 12.40 -21.58
C GLU A 202 12.80 11.72 -20.23
N SER A 203 13.96 11.08 -20.14
CA SER A 203 14.36 10.29 -18.98
C SER A 203 14.52 11.16 -17.73
N PHE A 204 14.14 10.62 -16.57
CA PHE A 204 14.41 11.20 -15.26
C PHE A 204 15.87 10.95 -14.78
N THR A 205 16.61 10.07 -15.46
CA THR A 205 17.99 9.72 -15.11
C THR A 205 18.90 10.94 -14.87
N PRO A 206 18.86 12.03 -15.67
CA PRO A 206 19.68 13.20 -15.41
C PRO A 206 19.47 13.86 -14.05
N VAL A 207 18.26 13.81 -13.49
CA VAL A 207 17.98 14.33 -12.15
C VAL A 207 18.65 13.46 -11.08
N VAL A 208 18.58 12.13 -11.26
CA VAL A 208 19.24 11.16 -10.37
C VAL A 208 20.77 11.33 -10.45
N ASP A 209 21.31 11.46 -11.67
CA ASP A 209 22.74 11.61 -11.89
C ASP A 209 23.28 12.93 -11.31
N LEU A 210 22.53 14.03 -11.43
CA LEU A 210 22.88 15.28 -10.78
C LEU A 210 23.05 15.10 -9.26
N LEU A 211 22.14 14.37 -8.63
CA LEU A 211 22.20 14.12 -7.19
C LEU A 211 23.34 13.17 -6.83
N ARG A 212 23.60 12.15 -7.65
CA ARG A 212 24.73 11.22 -7.48
C ARG A 212 26.09 11.92 -7.66
N GLU A 213 26.19 12.84 -8.62
CA GLU A 213 27.38 13.68 -8.78
C GLU A 213 27.55 14.60 -7.55
N ALA A 214 26.46 15.26 -7.13
CA ALA A 214 26.48 16.13 -5.96
C ALA A 214 26.94 15.40 -4.69
N ALA A 215 26.50 14.17 -4.49
CA ALA A 215 26.91 13.37 -3.34
C ALA A 215 28.43 13.09 -3.29
N LYS A 216 29.10 13.07 -4.44
CA LYS A 216 30.55 12.77 -4.57
C LYS A 216 31.43 14.01 -4.76
N ASP A 217 30.88 15.11 -5.27
CA ASP A 217 31.65 16.31 -5.60
C ASP A 217 32.15 17.00 -4.29
N PRO A 218 33.49 17.18 -4.10
CA PRO A 218 34.05 17.81 -2.91
C PRO A 218 33.64 19.28 -2.75
N ASN A 219 33.22 19.94 -3.83
CA ASN A 219 32.80 21.34 -3.80
C ASN A 219 31.34 21.50 -3.34
N VAL A 220 30.53 20.44 -3.38
CA VAL A 220 29.16 20.47 -2.87
C VAL A 220 29.18 20.50 -1.35
N ARG A 221 28.55 21.52 -0.76
CA ARG A 221 28.47 21.74 0.68
C ARG A 221 27.16 21.22 1.27
N ALA A 222 26.04 21.55 0.61
CA ALA A 222 24.71 21.21 1.12
C ALA A 222 23.77 20.75 0.02
N ILE A 223 22.81 19.90 0.39
CA ILE A 223 21.71 19.45 -0.45
C ILE A 223 20.41 19.58 0.36
N LYS A 224 19.41 20.28 -0.18
CA LYS A 224 18.07 20.40 0.41
C LYS A 224 17.04 19.84 -0.56
N GLN A 225 16.23 18.89 -0.08
CA GLN A 225 15.31 18.13 -0.94
C GLN A 225 13.94 18.00 -0.29
N THR A 226 12.86 18.17 -1.07
CA THR A 226 11.52 17.77 -0.64
C THR A 226 11.21 16.36 -1.11
N LEU A 227 10.61 15.53 -0.26
CA LEU A 227 10.11 14.19 -0.59
C LEU A 227 8.62 14.10 -0.28
N TYR A 228 7.85 13.51 -1.20
CA TYR A 228 6.41 13.34 -1.04
C TYR A 228 5.99 11.86 -1.22
N ARG A 229 6.31 11.25 -2.35
CA ARG A 229 6.08 9.84 -2.69
C ARG A 229 7.25 9.34 -3.52
N THR A 230 8.17 8.63 -2.92
CA THR A 230 9.42 8.26 -3.59
C THR A 230 9.61 6.75 -3.79
N GLY A 231 8.85 5.94 -3.06
CA GLY A 231 8.99 4.48 -3.05
C GLY A 231 10.23 3.99 -2.28
N ALA A 232 10.13 2.83 -1.64
CA ALA A 232 11.17 2.26 -0.77
C ALA A 232 12.53 2.04 -1.47
N LYS A 233 12.53 1.84 -2.79
CA LYS A 233 13.74 1.63 -3.61
C LYS A 233 14.17 2.88 -4.39
N SER A 234 13.90 4.07 -3.88
CA SER A 234 14.17 5.31 -4.57
C SER A 234 15.69 5.57 -4.71
N GLU A 235 16.14 5.76 -5.95
CA GLU A 235 17.52 6.17 -6.27
C GLU A 235 17.84 7.56 -5.73
N ILE A 236 16.83 8.43 -5.61
CA ILE A 236 16.97 9.76 -4.97
C ILE A 236 17.34 9.59 -3.49
N VAL A 237 16.62 8.74 -2.77
CA VAL A 237 16.91 8.48 -1.34
C VAL A 237 18.28 7.84 -1.17
N ASN A 238 18.66 6.89 -2.04
CA ASN A 238 20.00 6.30 -2.01
C ASN A 238 21.09 7.38 -2.16
N ALA A 239 20.94 8.28 -3.13
CA ALA A 239 21.90 9.34 -3.37
C ALA A 239 21.97 10.38 -2.21
N LEU A 240 20.85 10.68 -1.54
CA LEU A 240 20.82 11.54 -0.35
C LEU A 240 21.53 10.88 0.85
N VAL A 241 21.31 9.58 1.05
CA VAL A 241 22.01 8.78 2.06
C VAL A 241 23.52 8.80 1.81
N ASP A 242 23.93 8.58 0.55
CA ASP A 242 25.35 8.62 0.16
C ASP A 242 25.95 10.02 0.38
N ALA A 243 25.20 11.09 0.05
CA ALA A 243 25.63 12.46 0.28
C ALA A 243 25.87 12.75 1.78
N ALA A 244 24.93 12.36 2.64
CA ALA A 244 25.07 12.54 4.09
C ALA A 244 26.28 11.76 4.64
N ARG A 245 26.45 10.51 4.23
CA ARG A 245 27.62 9.69 4.61
C ARG A 245 28.94 10.23 4.11
N ASN A 246 28.94 10.96 2.99
CA ASN A 246 30.10 11.67 2.45
C ASN A 246 30.34 13.03 3.11
N GLY A 247 29.65 13.34 4.21
CA GLY A 247 29.84 14.55 5.02
C GLY A 247 29.20 15.81 4.43
N LYS A 248 28.24 15.68 3.50
CA LYS A 248 27.46 16.82 3.02
C LYS A 248 26.37 17.18 4.04
N GLU A 249 26.06 18.47 4.17
CA GLU A 249 24.88 18.92 4.90
C GLU A 249 23.63 18.58 4.10
N VAL A 250 22.90 17.52 4.49
CA VAL A 250 21.69 17.08 3.81
C VAL A 250 20.47 17.43 4.67
N THR A 251 19.54 18.22 4.12
CA THR A 251 18.25 18.52 4.75
C THR A 251 17.14 18.00 3.86
N VAL A 252 16.27 17.17 4.42
CA VAL A 252 15.13 16.62 3.68
C VAL A 252 13.82 17.00 4.36
N VAL A 253 12.92 17.62 3.60
CA VAL A 253 11.57 17.92 4.06
C VAL A 253 10.64 16.82 3.54
N ILE A 254 10.10 16.01 4.44
CA ILE A 254 9.22 14.88 4.10
C ILE A 254 7.79 15.21 4.45
N GLU A 255 6.87 15.03 3.50
CA GLU A 255 5.43 15.10 3.74
C GLU A 255 4.94 13.78 4.34
N LEU A 256 4.82 13.70 5.67
CA LEU A 256 4.34 12.50 6.35
C LEU A 256 2.87 12.19 6.05
N ARG A 257 2.05 13.21 5.79
CA ARG A 257 0.61 13.06 5.49
C ARG A 257 0.35 12.79 4.00
N ALA A 258 1.29 12.15 3.31
CA ALA A 258 1.07 11.66 1.95
C ALA A 258 0.18 10.42 2.03
N ARG A 259 -1.12 10.58 1.82
CA ARG A 259 -2.17 9.56 2.03
C ARG A 259 -1.78 8.22 1.41
N PHE A 260 -1.79 7.16 2.22
CA PHE A 260 -1.40 5.78 1.93
C PHE A 260 0.11 5.49 1.78
N ASP A 261 0.96 6.50 1.88
CA ASP A 261 2.42 6.34 1.84
C ASP A 261 3.08 6.75 3.18
N GLU A 262 2.29 6.92 4.22
CA GLU A 262 2.75 7.42 5.52
C GLU A 262 3.79 6.48 6.14
N GLU A 263 3.52 5.17 6.17
CA GLU A 263 4.44 4.15 6.70
C GLU A 263 5.75 4.13 5.93
N GLU A 264 5.69 4.21 4.60
CA GLU A 264 6.87 4.25 3.76
C GLU A 264 7.68 5.53 3.96
N ASN A 265 7.01 6.68 4.04
CA ASN A 265 7.67 7.96 4.28
C ASN A 265 8.35 8.00 5.66
N LEU A 266 7.75 7.38 6.67
CA LEU A 266 8.36 7.25 8.00
C LEU A 266 9.60 6.35 7.95
N TYR A 267 9.54 5.21 7.29
CA TYR A 267 10.71 4.35 7.06
C TYR A 267 11.86 5.09 6.36
N LEU A 268 11.54 5.88 5.32
CA LEU A 268 12.55 6.68 4.60
C LEU A 268 13.13 7.78 5.48
N ALA A 269 12.32 8.42 6.33
CA ALA A 269 12.77 9.41 7.29
C ALA A 269 13.83 8.84 8.26
N ASN A 270 13.52 7.70 8.87
CA ASN A 270 14.43 7.01 9.79
C ASN A 270 15.75 6.65 9.09
N ARG A 271 15.68 6.11 7.90
CA ARG A 271 16.85 5.73 7.09
C ARG A 271 17.76 6.93 6.76
N LEU A 272 17.16 8.09 6.47
CA LEU A 272 17.91 9.34 6.21
C LEU A 272 18.55 9.89 7.48
N GLN A 273 17.84 9.88 8.61
CA GLN A 273 18.37 10.31 9.91
C GLN A 273 19.54 9.43 10.37
N GLU A 274 19.44 8.11 10.21
CA GLU A 274 20.53 7.17 10.49
C GLU A 274 21.79 7.44 9.65
N ALA A 275 21.61 7.96 8.44
CA ALA A 275 22.74 8.38 7.58
C ALA A 275 23.34 9.74 7.96
N GLY A 276 22.74 10.48 8.91
CA GLY A 276 23.18 11.79 9.36
C GLY A 276 22.51 12.97 8.65
N ALA A 277 21.44 12.74 7.88
CA ALA A 277 20.66 13.84 7.29
C ALA A 277 19.73 14.48 8.33
N VAL A 278 19.47 15.76 8.20
CA VAL A 278 18.43 16.47 8.94
C VAL A 278 17.10 16.26 8.25
N VAL A 279 16.14 15.61 8.94
CA VAL A 279 14.79 15.38 8.43
C VAL A 279 13.83 16.35 9.10
N VAL A 280 13.05 17.05 8.29
CA VAL A 280 11.97 17.95 8.71
C VAL A 280 10.64 17.38 8.26
N TYR A 281 9.71 17.23 9.18
CA TYR A 281 8.39 16.66 8.92
C TYR A 281 7.38 17.76 8.57
N GLY A 282 7.26 18.03 7.26
CA GLY A 282 6.33 19.00 6.74
C GLY A 282 6.57 20.44 7.19
N VAL A 283 5.53 21.26 7.03
CA VAL A 283 5.45 22.65 7.52
C VAL A 283 4.14 22.79 8.27
N VAL A 284 4.19 23.25 9.52
CA VAL A 284 2.98 23.41 10.36
C VAL A 284 1.92 24.24 9.65
N GLY A 285 0.69 23.71 9.58
CA GLY A 285 -0.46 24.36 8.93
C GLY A 285 -0.47 24.28 7.40
N TYR A 286 0.57 23.70 6.77
CA TYR A 286 0.67 23.60 5.31
C TYR A 286 1.02 22.18 4.86
N LYS A 287 0.54 21.81 3.67
CA LYS A 287 0.96 20.58 3.02
C LYS A 287 2.20 20.83 2.16
N THR A 288 3.28 20.09 2.41
CA THR A 288 4.52 20.20 1.64
C THR A 288 4.35 19.49 0.29
N HIS A 289 3.84 20.20 -0.71
CA HIS A 289 3.55 19.64 -2.04
C HIS A 289 4.54 20.06 -3.13
N ALA A 290 5.40 21.04 -2.88
CA ALA A 290 6.45 21.43 -3.81
C ALA A 290 7.48 20.28 -3.98
N LYS A 291 7.91 20.04 -5.22
CA LYS A 291 8.99 19.11 -5.55
C LYS A 291 10.20 19.93 -5.96
N MET A 292 11.15 20.05 -5.06
CA MET A 292 12.34 20.88 -5.28
C MET A 292 13.58 20.25 -4.69
N MET A 293 14.71 20.54 -5.32
CA MET A 293 16.04 20.20 -4.87
C MET A 293 16.93 21.43 -5.00
N LEU A 294 17.67 21.75 -3.96
CA LEU A 294 18.68 22.79 -3.96
C LEU A 294 20.03 22.17 -3.62
N ILE A 295 21.00 22.35 -4.49
CA ILE A 295 22.39 21.92 -4.29
C ILE A 295 23.26 23.16 -4.17
N VAL A 296 23.98 23.26 -3.08
CA VAL A 296 24.94 24.35 -2.81
C VAL A 296 26.35 23.85 -3.05
N ARG A 297 27.01 24.40 -4.06
CA ARG A 297 28.31 23.96 -4.55
C ARG A 297 29.34 25.09 -4.45
#